data_b02efe15da53fd5c1c1708655b744ef0
#
_entry.id   b02efe15da53fd5c1c1708655b744ef0
#
_cell.length_a   1.000
_cell.length_b   1.000
_cell.length_c   1.000
_cell.angle_alpha   90.00
_cell.angle_beta   90.00
_cell.angle_gamma   90.00
#
_symmetry.space_group_name_H-M   'P 1'
#
loop_
_entity.id
_entity.type
_entity.pdbx_description
1 polymer ?
#
loop_
_entity_poly.entity_id
_entity_poly.type
_entity_poly.pdbx_seq_one_letter_code
_entity_poly.pdbx_strand_id
1 'polypeptide(L)'
;MYIFILMDGLEGRVWVEIYLDHLVNNYKIIKKRVKKAKIMAAIKADAYGHGAIEVARILESKGVYMFGVASVEEGIELRQAGIASKILILSPILYTQIDAVIKYDFMPTISEFQFFKMLDKKLRAIGKPIQVHIEVDTGMTRTGIPYDNARESIGKMNSSLNIKIDGIFSHFPLAGADGAFTKKQIKKFRSLITDLRRYKINPPCIHLANSSGIFKHTDSHFNLVRPGIALYGLTSSPDVHYTKGLSPVMALKSRVVNIRNAKTNTPVSYNHTFVTKRKSRIATISVGYGDGYPRALSNVGEVLVRGVRAPIIGTICMDLIMVDVTDIQGVKVGDIVTLIGKDGNEEIRVEECANKSHTIVYEITSGIGPRVARVFKYNDRFISVRNLLGRWRYGR
;
A
#
# COMPACT_ATOMS: atom_id res chain seq x y z
N MET A 1 7.18 -9.16 33.67
CA MET A 1 8.28 -8.20 33.92
C MET A 1 9.30 -8.17 32.78
N TYR A 2 9.74 -9.30 32.23
CA TYR A 2 10.68 -9.34 31.07
C TYR A 2 10.12 -8.73 29.76
N ILE A 3 8.83 -8.80 29.52
CA ILE A 3 8.17 -8.26 28.30
C ILE A 3 8.12 -6.73 28.32
N PHE A 4 7.95 -6.09 29.47
CA PHE A 4 7.96 -4.63 29.59
C PHE A 4 9.33 -4.02 29.30
N ILE A 5 10.41 -4.68 29.72
CA ILE A 5 11.80 -4.23 29.47
C ILE A 5 12.18 -4.35 27.98
N LEU A 6 11.57 -5.33 27.26
CA LEU A 6 11.74 -5.46 25.80
C LEU A 6 10.89 -4.47 25.01
N MET A 7 9.85 -3.88 25.58
CA MET A 7 8.98 -2.91 24.88
C MET A 7 9.59 -1.50 24.86
N ASP A 8 10.29 -1.08 25.94
CA ASP A 8 11.08 0.15 25.93
C ASP A 8 12.35 -0.04 25.09
N GLY A 9 12.25 0.24 23.79
CA GLY A 9 13.35 0.16 22.84
C GLY A 9 13.14 -0.73 21.62
N LEU A 10 12.09 -1.57 21.56
CA LEU A 10 11.74 -2.34 20.34
C LEU A 10 11.29 -1.45 19.19
N GLU A 11 10.84 -0.23 19.47
CA GLU A 11 10.57 0.81 18.49
C GLU A 11 11.84 1.20 17.72
N GLY A 12 13.01 1.06 18.37
CA GLY A 12 14.30 1.43 17.81
C GLY A 12 14.44 2.94 17.62
N ARG A 13 15.37 3.33 16.72
CA ARG A 13 15.69 4.72 16.40
C ARG A 13 14.66 5.39 15.48
N VAL A 14 14.00 4.60 14.63
CA VAL A 14 12.97 5.01 13.68
C VAL A 14 11.91 3.91 13.58
N TRP A 15 10.64 4.29 13.59
CA TRP A 15 9.51 3.35 13.52
C TRP A 15 8.30 3.96 12.83
N VAL A 16 7.43 3.11 12.33
CA VAL A 16 6.07 3.49 11.93
C VAL A 16 5.07 2.94 12.95
N GLU A 17 4.13 3.76 13.34
CA GLU A 17 2.92 3.33 14.04
C GLU A 17 1.84 3.03 13.01
N ILE A 18 1.24 1.83 13.11
CA ILE A 18 0.17 1.37 12.22
C ILE A 18 -1.11 1.25 13.04
N TYR A 19 -2.08 2.12 12.74
CA TYR A 19 -3.36 2.22 13.43
C TYR A 19 -4.39 1.29 12.79
N LEU A 20 -4.51 0.07 13.31
CA LEU A 20 -5.40 -0.97 12.76
C LEU A 20 -6.89 -0.63 12.90
N ASP A 21 -7.27 0.16 13.89
CA ASP A 21 -8.62 0.68 14.06
C ASP A 21 -8.98 1.69 12.96
N HIS A 22 -8.04 2.56 12.53
CA HIS A 22 -8.22 3.43 11.35
C HIS A 22 -8.42 2.58 10.08
N LEU A 23 -7.62 1.52 9.89
CA LEU A 23 -7.79 0.60 8.77
C LEU A 23 -9.18 -0.05 8.77
N VAL A 24 -9.65 -0.51 9.92
CA VAL A 24 -10.99 -1.11 10.06
C VAL A 24 -12.09 -0.07 9.78
N ASN A 25 -11.92 1.15 10.24
CA ASN A 25 -12.87 2.23 9.96
C ASN A 25 -12.92 2.54 8.45
N ASN A 26 -11.76 2.68 7.80
CA ASN A 26 -11.67 2.90 6.37
C ASN A 26 -12.34 1.76 5.59
N TYR A 27 -12.10 0.50 5.97
CA TYR A 27 -12.75 -0.66 5.39
C TYR A 27 -14.29 -0.59 5.53
N LYS A 28 -14.81 -0.20 6.70
CA LYS A 28 -16.25 -0.03 6.94
C LYS A 28 -16.85 1.07 6.04
N ILE A 29 -16.17 2.21 5.90
CA ILE A 29 -16.59 3.31 5.02
C ILE A 29 -16.67 2.83 3.58
N ILE A 30 -15.63 2.14 3.08
CA ILE A 30 -15.59 1.57 1.74
C ILE A 30 -16.74 0.55 1.58
N LYS A 31 -16.94 -0.35 2.55
CA LYS A 31 -18.01 -1.37 2.51
C LYS A 31 -19.40 -0.72 2.41
N LYS A 32 -19.63 0.35 3.18
CA LYS A 32 -20.88 1.13 3.11
C LYS A 32 -21.05 1.78 1.73
N ARG A 33 -19.97 2.31 1.15
CA ARG A 33 -19.97 2.97 -0.16
C ARG A 33 -20.31 2.01 -1.30
N VAL A 34 -19.74 0.81 -1.30
CA VAL A 34 -19.90 -0.15 -2.39
C VAL A 34 -21.16 -1.02 -2.27
N LYS A 35 -21.91 -0.88 -1.19
CA LYS A 35 -23.19 -1.56 -0.94
C LYS A 35 -23.06 -3.10 -1.05
N LYS A 36 -23.57 -3.68 -2.16
CA LYS A 36 -23.61 -5.13 -2.40
C LYS A 36 -22.33 -5.70 -2.99
N ALA A 37 -21.43 -4.86 -3.51
CA ALA A 37 -20.17 -5.34 -4.09
C ALA A 37 -19.25 -5.91 -3.00
N LYS A 38 -18.60 -7.01 -3.31
CA LYS A 38 -17.56 -7.62 -2.46
C LYS A 38 -16.30 -6.75 -2.48
N ILE A 39 -15.41 -6.96 -1.51
CA ILE A 39 -14.16 -6.21 -1.41
C ILE A 39 -12.99 -7.19 -1.51
N MET A 40 -12.11 -6.96 -2.48
CA MET A 40 -10.76 -7.51 -2.55
C MET A 40 -9.81 -6.45 -2.02
N ALA A 41 -9.25 -6.67 -0.84
CA ALA A 41 -8.25 -5.75 -0.29
C ALA A 41 -6.90 -5.93 -1.03
N ALA A 42 -6.41 -4.86 -1.68
CA ALA A 42 -5.08 -4.88 -2.26
C ALA A 42 -4.04 -4.63 -1.15
N ILE A 43 -3.25 -5.66 -0.84
CA ILE A 43 -2.25 -5.67 0.23
C ILE A 43 -0.83 -5.99 -0.25
N LYS A 44 -0.59 -5.81 -1.55
CA LYS A 44 0.72 -5.95 -2.18
C LYS A 44 1.73 -4.95 -1.63
N ALA A 45 3.03 -5.16 -1.89
CA ALA A 45 4.14 -4.35 -1.40
C ALA A 45 4.07 -4.14 0.12
N ASP A 46 4.00 -5.27 0.87
CA ASP A 46 3.86 -5.29 2.32
C ASP A 46 2.66 -4.43 2.82
N ALA A 47 1.50 -4.58 2.16
CA ALA A 47 0.32 -3.74 2.39
C ALA A 47 0.63 -2.24 2.21
N TYR A 48 1.29 -1.89 1.09
CA TYR A 48 1.75 -0.52 0.82
C TYR A 48 2.67 0.02 1.94
N GLY A 49 3.54 -0.85 2.48
CA GLY A 49 4.47 -0.54 3.57
C GLY A 49 3.88 -0.63 4.98
N HIS A 50 2.59 -0.99 5.11
CA HIS A 50 1.88 -1.02 6.40
C HIS A 50 1.97 -2.36 7.16
N GLY A 51 2.62 -3.39 6.59
CA GLY A 51 2.72 -4.71 7.21
C GLY A 51 1.59 -5.65 6.80
N ALA A 52 1.82 -6.42 5.71
CA ALA A 52 0.79 -7.23 5.05
C ALA A 52 0.12 -8.24 5.98
N ILE A 53 0.86 -8.89 6.88
CA ILE A 53 0.32 -9.95 7.73
C ILE A 53 -0.68 -9.42 8.75
N GLU A 54 -0.35 -8.35 9.49
CA GLU A 54 -1.26 -7.78 10.49
C GLU A 54 -2.46 -7.11 9.83
N VAL A 55 -2.24 -6.45 8.69
CA VAL A 55 -3.32 -5.90 7.84
C VAL A 55 -4.25 -7.01 7.36
N ALA A 56 -3.70 -8.13 6.85
CA ALA A 56 -4.51 -9.26 6.40
C ALA A 56 -5.31 -9.88 7.55
N ARG A 57 -4.68 -10.15 8.70
CA ARG A 57 -5.37 -10.73 9.86
C ARG A 57 -6.56 -9.91 10.33
N ILE A 58 -6.37 -8.60 10.46
CA ILE A 58 -7.47 -7.74 10.92
C ILE A 58 -8.58 -7.64 9.88
N LEU A 59 -8.26 -7.52 8.59
CA LEU A 59 -9.26 -7.46 7.53
C LEU A 59 -9.98 -8.80 7.32
N GLU A 60 -9.29 -9.93 7.46
CA GLU A 60 -9.89 -11.27 7.44
C GLU A 60 -10.92 -11.43 8.56
N SER A 61 -10.58 -11.00 9.81
CA SER A 61 -11.52 -11.01 10.94
C SER A 61 -12.74 -10.09 10.74
N LYS A 62 -12.68 -9.12 9.80
CA LYS A 62 -13.80 -8.25 9.43
C LYS A 62 -14.57 -8.75 8.20
N GLY A 63 -14.24 -9.93 7.69
CA GLY A 63 -14.93 -10.58 6.58
C GLY A 63 -14.61 -9.97 5.23
N VAL A 64 -13.36 -9.60 4.98
CA VAL A 64 -12.90 -9.27 3.62
C VAL A 64 -13.11 -10.49 2.71
N TYR A 65 -13.55 -10.26 1.48
CA TYR A 65 -13.88 -11.37 0.58
C TYR A 65 -12.64 -12.11 0.06
N MET A 66 -11.59 -11.34 -0.29
CA MET A 66 -10.30 -11.87 -0.76
C MET A 66 -9.20 -10.83 -0.64
N PHE A 67 -7.96 -11.26 -0.79
CA PHE A 67 -6.79 -10.39 -0.88
C PHE A 67 -6.24 -10.38 -2.31
N GLY A 68 -5.67 -9.23 -2.70
CA GLY A 68 -4.91 -9.08 -3.93
C GLY A 68 -3.46 -8.73 -3.62
N VAL A 69 -2.53 -9.57 -4.08
CA VAL A 69 -1.09 -9.38 -3.93
C VAL A 69 -0.43 -9.25 -5.31
N ALA A 70 0.81 -8.77 -5.37
CA ALA A 70 1.52 -8.61 -6.64
C ALA A 70 2.26 -9.87 -7.07
N SER A 71 2.80 -10.65 -6.14
CA SER A 71 3.64 -11.79 -6.44
C SER A 71 3.23 -13.05 -5.68
N VAL A 72 3.75 -14.18 -6.14
CA VAL A 72 3.55 -15.50 -5.50
C VAL A 72 4.19 -15.49 -4.10
N GLU A 73 5.33 -14.85 -3.94
CA GLU A 73 6.08 -14.76 -2.69
C GLU A 73 5.30 -14.01 -1.61
N GLU A 74 4.65 -12.89 -1.96
CA GLU A 74 3.74 -12.18 -1.05
C GLU A 74 2.57 -13.08 -0.62
N GLY A 75 2.01 -13.86 -1.55
CA GLY A 75 0.97 -14.84 -1.24
C GLY A 75 1.47 -15.92 -0.27
N ILE A 76 2.67 -16.47 -0.49
CA ILE A 76 3.29 -17.47 0.38
C ILE A 76 3.49 -16.93 1.79
N GLU A 77 3.99 -15.69 1.94
CA GLU A 77 4.15 -15.04 3.24
C GLU A 77 2.81 -15.00 4.02
N LEU A 78 1.73 -14.64 3.34
CA LEU A 78 0.39 -14.63 3.94
C LEU A 78 -0.08 -16.03 4.35
N ARG A 79 0.11 -17.05 3.49
CA ARG A 79 -0.26 -18.44 3.84
C ARG A 79 0.55 -18.97 5.01
N GLN A 80 1.86 -18.71 5.07
CA GLN A 80 2.72 -19.08 6.20
C GLN A 80 2.31 -18.39 7.49
N ALA A 81 1.72 -17.18 7.39
CA ALA A 81 1.15 -16.47 8.52
C ALA A 81 -0.25 -16.96 8.94
N GLY A 82 -0.80 -17.98 8.25
CA GLY A 82 -2.10 -18.59 8.59
C GLY A 82 -3.31 -17.87 7.97
N ILE A 83 -3.13 -17.00 6.99
CA ILE A 83 -4.26 -16.37 6.28
C ILE A 83 -4.95 -17.41 5.40
N ALA A 84 -6.24 -17.65 5.66
CA ALA A 84 -7.07 -18.66 4.96
C ALA A 84 -7.87 -18.07 3.78
N SER A 85 -8.15 -16.77 3.78
CA SER A 85 -8.93 -16.10 2.74
C SER A 85 -8.37 -16.33 1.34
N LYS A 86 -9.21 -16.23 0.32
CA LYS A 86 -8.81 -16.29 -1.09
C LYS A 86 -7.72 -15.24 -1.40
N ILE A 87 -6.71 -15.64 -2.18
CA ILE A 87 -5.61 -14.75 -2.61
C ILE A 87 -5.54 -14.76 -4.13
N LEU A 88 -5.69 -13.58 -4.74
CA LEU A 88 -5.45 -13.36 -6.16
C LEU A 88 -4.06 -12.76 -6.35
N ILE A 89 -3.24 -13.39 -7.20
CA ILE A 89 -2.00 -12.81 -7.69
C ILE A 89 -2.36 -11.85 -8.82
N LEU A 90 -2.26 -10.55 -8.59
CA LEU A 90 -2.73 -9.51 -9.51
C LEU A 90 -1.83 -9.31 -10.73
N SER A 91 -0.54 -9.61 -10.61
CA SER A 91 0.40 -9.54 -11.74
C SER A 91 0.46 -10.88 -12.48
N PRO A 92 0.82 -10.88 -13.76
CA PRO A 92 1.16 -12.13 -14.47
C PRO A 92 2.28 -12.88 -13.72
N ILE A 93 2.17 -14.19 -13.69
CA ILE A 93 3.17 -15.08 -13.08
C ILE A 93 4.02 -15.77 -14.15
N LEU A 94 5.21 -16.24 -13.76
CA LEU A 94 6.06 -17.05 -14.62
C LEU A 94 5.62 -18.53 -14.62
N TYR A 95 5.95 -19.25 -15.68
CA TYR A 95 5.66 -20.67 -15.78
C TYR A 95 6.26 -21.49 -14.61
N THR A 96 7.45 -21.11 -14.16
CA THR A 96 8.15 -21.73 -13.03
C THR A 96 7.44 -21.57 -11.68
N GLN A 97 6.50 -20.61 -11.57
CA GLN A 97 5.76 -20.34 -10.34
C GLN A 97 4.43 -21.12 -10.23
N ILE A 98 4.03 -21.85 -11.29
CA ILE A 98 2.75 -22.58 -11.33
C ILE A 98 2.63 -23.59 -10.18
N ASP A 99 3.72 -24.32 -9.85
CA ASP A 99 3.71 -25.32 -8.78
C ASP A 99 3.42 -24.69 -7.42
N ALA A 100 3.98 -23.50 -7.16
CA ALA A 100 3.70 -22.75 -5.94
C ALA A 100 2.22 -22.27 -5.92
N VAL A 101 1.70 -21.79 -7.04
CA VAL A 101 0.28 -21.40 -7.15
C VAL A 101 -0.65 -22.56 -6.80
N ILE A 102 -0.38 -23.76 -7.30
CA ILE A 102 -1.16 -24.97 -7.02
C ILE A 102 -1.00 -25.39 -5.56
N LYS A 103 0.22 -25.38 -5.03
CA LYS A 103 0.55 -25.80 -3.66
C LYS A 103 -0.15 -24.94 -2.61
N TYR A 104 -0.14 -23.63 -2.80
CA TYR A 104 -0.64 -22.67 -1.84
C TYR A 104 -2.09 -22.21 -2.12
N ASP A 105 -2.75 -22.81 -3.10
CA ASP A 105 -4.14 -22.50 -3.50
C ASP A 105 -4.34 -21.01 -3.79
N PHE A 106 -3.53 -20.49 -4.72
CA PHE A 106 -3.68 -19.13 -5.23
C PHE A 106 -4.50 -19.10 -6.51
N MET A 107 -5.14 -17.96 -6.76
CA MET A 107 -5.74 -17.65 -8.05
C MET A 107 -4.74 -16.79 -8.86
N PRO A 108 -4.18 -17.29 -9.97
CA PRO A 108 -3.33 -16.48 -10.84
C PRO A 108 -4.17 -15.60 -11.77
N THR A 109 -3.59 -14.48 -12.19
CA THR A 109 -4.11 -13.65 -13.27
C THR A 109 -3.65 -14.19 -14.63
N ILE A 110 -4.59 -14.37 -15.55
CA ILE A 110 -4.33 -14.69 -16.96
C ILE A 110 -4.42 -13.39 -17.76
N SER A 111 -3.28 -12.97 -18.33
CA SER A 111 -3.16 -11.76 -19.14
C SER A 111 -2.95 -12.03 -20.62
N GLU A 112 -2.70 -13.29 -21.01
CA GLU A 112 -2.48 -13.70 -22.40
C GLU A 112 -2.91 -15.16 -22.65
N PHE A 113 -3.32 -15.43 -23.88
CA PHE A 113 -3.84 -16.75 -24.25
C PHE A 113 -2.75 -17.84 -24.29
N GLN A 114 -1.51 -17.48 -24.60
CA GLN A 114 -0.42 -18.44 -24.64
C GLN A 114 -0.08 -18.99 -23.25
N PHE A 115 -0.03 -18.11 -22.25
CA PHE A 115 0.17 -18.55 -20.86
C PHE A 115 -0.97 -19.48 -20.41
N PHE A 116 -2.23 -19.17 -20.76
CA PHE A 116 -3.36 -20.04 -20.48
C PHE A 116 -3.16 -21.45 -21.04
N LYS A 117 -2.74 -21.60 -22.31
CA LYS A 117 -2.48 -22.93 -22.91
C LYS A 117 -1.41 -23.70 -22.14
N MET A 118 -0.32 -23.04 -21.75
CA MET A 118 0.77 -23.66 -20.99
C MET A 118 0.28 -24.12 -19.62
N LEU A 119 -0.52 -23.29 -18.94
CA LEU A 119 -1.12 -23.61 -17.66
C LEU A 119 -2.09 -24.78 -17.78
N ASP A 120 -3.02 -24.76 -18.75
CA ASP A 120 -3.98 -25.84 -18.97
C ASP A 120 -3.29 -27.20 -19.24
N LYS A 121 -2.27 -27.20 -20.09
CA LYS A 121 -1.45 -28.39 -20.35
C LYS A 121 -0.81 -28.96 -19.06
N LYS A 122 -0.26 -28.10 -18.22
CA LYS A 122 0.37 -28.50 -16.95
C LYS A 122 -0.67 -29.04 -15.96
N LEU A 123 -1.80 -28.36 -15.82
CA LEU A 123 -2.89 -28.78 -14.92
C LEU A 123 -3.52 -30.11 -15.34
N ARG A 124 -3.66 -30.36 -16.66
CA ARG A 124 -4.12 -31.64 -17.20
C ARG A 124 -3.19 -32.79 -16.80
N ALA A 125 -1.89 -32.59 -16.86
CA ALA A 125 -0.93 -33.59 -16.43
C ALA A 125 -0.95 -33.89 -14.93
N ILE A 126 -1.33 -32.90 -14.09
CA ILE A 126 -1.41 -33.00 -12.63
C ILE A 126 -2.79 -33.53 -12.18
N GLY A 127 -3.85 -33.35 -12.98
CA GLY A 127 -5.22 -33.72 -12.65
C GLY A 127 -5.89 -32.83 -11.59
N LYS A 128 -5.38 -31.61 -11.35
CA LYS A 128 -5.90 -30.70 -10.34
C LYS A 128 -6.37 -29.38 -10.97
N PRO A 129 -7.68 -29.13 -11.04
CA PRO A 129 -8.20 -27.86 -11.56
C PRO A 129 -7.93 -26.69 -10.60
N ILE A 130 -7.77 -25.48 -11.17
CA ILE A 130 -7.60 -24.24 -10.39
C ILE A 130 -8.58 -23.15 -10.84
N GLN A 131 -8.78 -22.16 -9.97
CA GLN A 131 -9.52 -20.94 -10.28
C GLN A 131 -8.56 -19.85 -10.76
N VAL A 132 -8.99 -19.06 -11.76
CA VAL A 132 -8.21 -17.95 -12.31
C VAL A 132 -9.05 -16.70 -12.46
N HIS A 133 -8.40 -15.53 -12.48
CA HIS A 133 -9.00 -14.30 -12.97
C HIS A 133 -8.37 -13.90 -14.31
N ILE A 134 -9.18 -13.42 -15.24
CA ILE A 134 -8.70 -12.95 -16.55
C ILE A 134 -8.63 -11.43 -16.51
N GLU A 135 -7.48 -10.88 -16.85
CA GLU A 135 -7.29 -9.45 -17.05
C GLU A 135 -7.56 -9.08 -18.51
N VAL A 136 -8.38 -8.05 -18.71
CA VAL A 136 -8.67 -7.49 -20.04
C VAL A 136 -8.16 -6.05 -20.08
N ASP A 137 -7.34 -5.72 -21.06
CA ASP A 137 -6.90 -4.35 -21.28
C ASP A 137 -7.98 -3.53 -21.98
N THR A 138 -8.58 -2.59 -21.27
CA THR A 138 -9.55 -1.63 -21.81
C THR A 138 -8.95 -0.24 -22.06
N GLY A 139 -7.60 -0.08 -21.85
CA GLY A 139 -6.89 1.18 -22.09
C GLY A 139 -5.84 1.54 -21.04
N MET A 140 -5.35 0.59 -20.24
CA MET A 140 -4.20 0.79 -19.35
C MET A 140 -2.88 0.53 -20.10
N THR A 141 -2.90 -0.39 -21.07
CA THR A 141 -1.76 -0.78 -21.93
C THR A 141 -0.54 -1.22 -21.12
N ARG A 142 -0.78 -2.01 -20.07
CA ARG A 142 0.25 -2.54 -19.19
C ARG A 142 0.31 -4.07 -19.25
N THR A 143 -0.81 -4.71 -18.99
CA THR A 143 -1.03 -6.16 -19.01
C THR A 143 -2.48 -6.41 -19.39
N GLY A 144 -2.84 -7.67 -19.68
CA GLY A 144 -4.20 -8.06 -20.00
C GLY A 144 -4.41 -8.38 -21.49
N ILE A 145 -5.40 -9.22 -21.74
CA ILE A 145 -5.83 -9.56 -23.10
C ILE A 145 -6.38 -8.29 -23.76
N PRO A 146 -5.91 -7.91 -24.97
CA PRO A 146 -6.47 -6.76 -25.69
C PRO A 146 -7.98 -6.86 -25.82
N TYR A 147 -8.69 -5.75 -25.58
CA TYR A 147 -10.15 -5.72 -25.58
C TYR A 147 -10.78 -6.38 -26.80
N ASP A 148 -10.24 -6.11 -28.01
CA ASP A 148 -10.79 -6.60 -29.26
C ASP A 148 -10.70 -8.12 -29.40
N ASN A 149 -9.72 -8.75 -28.73
CA ASN A 149 -9.51 -10.20 -28.74
C ASN A 149 -10.15 -10.88 -27.52
N ALA A 150 -10.62 -10.11 -26.52
CA ALA A 150 -10.98 -10.64 -25.22
C ALA A 150 -12.16 -11.62 -25.29
N ARG A 151 -13.21 -11.30 -26.05
CA ARG A 151 -14.40 -12.18 -26.19
C ARG A 151 -14.02 -13.55 -26.74
N GLU A 152 -13.26 -13.60 -27.83
CA GLU A 152 -12.87 -14.86 -28.47
C GLU A 152 -11.93 -15.67 -27.57
N SER A 153 -10.92 -15.00 -27.00
CA SER A 153 -9.95 -15.65 -26.11
C SER A 153 -10.63 -16.24 -24.87
N ILE A 154 -11.51 -15.47 -24.21
CA ILE A 154 -12.25 -15.94 -23.03
C ILE A 154 -13.19 -17.08 -23.38
N GLY A 155 -13.85 -17.02 -24.55
CA GLY A 155 -14.68 -18.11 -25.06
C GLY A 155 -13.90 -19.42 -25.19
N LYS A 156 -12.70 -19.37 -25.79
CA LYS A 156 -11.80 -20.53 -25.90
C LYS A 156 -11.31 -21.02 -24.53
N MET A 157 -11.01 -20.11 -23.60
CA MET A 157 -10.56 -20.47 -22.25
C MET A 157 -11.65 -21.16 -21.44
N ASN A 158 -12.90 -20.75 -21.61
CA ASN A 158 -14.03 -21.28 -20.86
C ASN A 158 -14.35 -22.77 -21.19
N SER A 159 -13.80 -23.33 -22.26
CA SER A 159 -13.95 -24.75 -22.59
C SER A 159 -12.97 -25.67 -21.84
N SER A 160 -12.01 -25.13 -21.08
CA SER A 160 -11.08 -25.94 -20.28
C SER A 160 -11.80 -26.61 -19.11
N LEU A 161 -11.48 -27.88 -18.87
CA LEU A 161 -11.93 -28.63 -17.69
C LEU A 161 -11.00 -28.43 -16.47
N ASN A 162 -9.81 -27.93 -16.70
CA ASN A 162 -8.77 -27.79 -15.66
C ASN A 162 -8.69 -26.35 -15.12
N ILE A 163 -9.26 -25.38 -15.81
CA ILE A 163 -9.22 -23.96 -15.44
C ILE A 163 -10.62 -23.41 -15.32
N LYS A 164 -11.00 -23.01 -14.12
CA LYS A 164 -12.26 -22.35 -13.84
C LYS A 164 -12.08 -20.84 -13.82
N ILE A 165 -12.75 -20.12 -14.69
CA ILE A 165 -12.78 -18.66 -14.69
C ILE A 165 -13.61 -18.19 -13.48
N ASP A 166 -12.96 -17.77 -12.38
CA ASP A 166 -13.61 -17.22 -11.18
C ASP A 166 -13.83 -15.71 -11.30
N GLY A 167 -13.02 -15.02 -12.13
CA GLY A 167 -13.20 -13.59 -12.32
C GLY A 167 -12.71 -13.04 -13.65
N ILE A 168 -13.26 -11.88 -14.01
CA ILE A 168 -12.80 -11.06 -15.14
C ILE A 168 -12.62 -9.62 -14.62
N PHE A 169 -11.49 -8.99 -14.97
CA PHE A 169 -11.23 -7.63 -14.56
C PHE A 169 -10.47 -6.79 -15.57
N SER A 170 -10.48 -5.49 -15.33
CA SER A 170 -9.61 -4.52 -16.01
C SER A 170 -9.08 -3.51 -15.00
N HIS A 171 -8.29 -2.54 -15.45
CA HIS A 171 -7.69 -1.53 -14.56
C HIS A 171 -7.81 -0.11 -15.14
N PHE A 172 -8.00 0.88 -14.24
CA PHE A 172 -8.07 2.29 -14.59
C PHE A 172 -6.71 2.98 -14.46
N PRO A 173 -6.19 3.64 -15.50
CA PRO A 173 -5.03 4.52 -15.38
C PRO A 173 -5.37 5.88 -14.78
N LEU A 174 -6.58 6.42 -15.07
CA LEU A 174 -6.92 7.82 -14.85
C LEU A 174 -8.20 8.05 -14.03
N ALA A 175 -8.70 7.07 -13.27
CA ALA A 175 -9.97 7.19 -12.54
C ALA A 175 -10.03 8.38 -11.56
N GLY A 176 -8.89 8.91 -11.14
CA GLY A 176 -8.80 10.10 -10.31
C GLY A 176 -8.78 11.42 -11.07
N ALA A 177 -8.35 11.42 -12.34
CA ALA A 177 -8.03 12.63 -13.11
C ALA A 177 -8.93 12.83 -14.34
N ASP A 178 -9.19 11.79 -15.15
CA ASP A 178 -9.99 11.90 -16.39
C ASP A 178 -11.25 11.05 -16.35
N GLY A 179 -12.39 11.73 -16.14
CA GLY A 179 -13.70 11.09 -16.11
C GLY A 179 -14.19 10.64 -17.49
N ALA A 180 -13.83 11.30 -18.58
CA ALA A 180 -14.29 10.95 -19.93
C ALA A 180 -13.64 9.67 -20.42
N PHE A 181 -12.32 9.54 -20.27
CA PHE A 181 -11.60 8.32 -20.60
C PHE A 181 -12.04 7.14 -19.72
N THR A 182 -12.20 7.38 -18.42
CA THR A 182 -12.68 6.38 -17.48
C THR A 182 -14.07 5.85 -17.85
N LYS A 183 -15.01 6.72 -18.25
CA LYS A 183 -16.33 6.33 -18.72
C LYS A 183 -16.25 5.46 -20.00
N LYS A 184 -15.34 5.76 -20.94
CA LYS A 184 -15.11 4.91 -22.13
C LYS A 184 -14.64 3.50 -21.72
N GLN A 185 -13.72 3.37 -20.76
CA GLN A 185 -13.28 2.08 -20.24
C GLN A 185 -14.41 1.31 -19.59
N ILE A 186 -15.24 1.97 -18.75
CA ILE A 186 -16.42 1.34 -18.13
C ILE A 186 -17.38 0.83 -19.19
N LYS A 187 -17.66 1.63 -20.22
CA LYS A 187 -18.55 1.22 -21.34
C LYS A 187 -18.00 0.00 -22.08
N LYS A 188 -16.71 0.01 -22.46
CA LYS A 188 -16.05 -1.13 -23.11
C LYS A 188 -16.15 -2.39 -22.24
N PHE A 189 -15.76 -2.31 -20.98
CA PHE A 189 -15.77 -3.45 -20.07
C PHE A 189 -17.18 -3.99 -19.85
N ARG A 190 -18.16 -3.12 -19.67
CA ARG A 190 -19.59 -3.51 -19.55
C ARG A 190 -20.11 -4.20 -20.80
N SER A 191 -19.78 -3.72 -22.00
CA SER A 191 -20.13 -4.36 -23.27
C SER A 191 -19.57 -5.77 -23.34
N LEU A 192 -18.28 -5.95 -23.05
CA LEU A 192 -17.65 -7.27 -23.01
C LEU A 192 -18.39 -8.23 -22.05
N ILE A 193 -18.67 -7.80 -20.82
CA ILE A 193 -19.37 -8.64 -19.84
C ILE A 193 -20.77 -9.01 -20.31
N THR A 194 -21.49 -8.08 -20.96
CA THR A 194 -22.80 -8.33 -21.53
C THR A 194 -22.74 -9.39 -22.66
N ASP A 195 -21.74 -9.27 -23.54
CA ASP A 195 -21.53 -10.23 -24.62
C ASP A 195 -21.16 -11.62 -24.09
N LEU A 196 -20.24 -11.70 -23.13
CA LEU A 196 -19.89 -12.99 -22.51
C LEU A 196 -21.08 -13.69 -21.88
N ARG A 197 -22.00 -12.96 -21.26
CA ARG A 197 -23.24 -13.51 -20.70
C ARG A 197 -24.16 -14.10 -21.75
N ARG A 198 -24.23 -13.52 -22.95
CA ARG A 198 -24.99 -14.08 -24.09
C ARG A 198 -24.46 -15.47 -24.51
N TYR A 199 -23.14 -15.68 -24.30
CA TYR A 199 -22.49 -16.98 -24.52
C TYR A 199 -22.47 -17.87 -23.26
N LYS A 200 -23.29 -17.57 -22.25
CA LYS A 200 -23.41 -18.32 -20.98
C LYS A 200 -22.09 -18.32 -20.14
N ILE A 201 -21.23 -17.37 -20.37
CA ILE A 201 -20.00 -17.17 -19.58
C ILE A 201 -20.28 -16.14 -18.47
N ASN A 202 -20.46 -16.63 -17.24
CA ASN A 202 -20.88 -15.83 -16.08
C ASN A 202 -19.93 -16.03 -14.89
N PRO A 203 -18.71 -15.45 -14.92
CA PRO A 203 -17.80 -15.56 -13.78
C PRO A 203 -18.38 -14.90 -12.52
N PRO A 204 -18.17 -15.49 -11.33
CA PRO A 204 -18.72 -14.97 -10.09
C PRO A 204 -18.12 -13.62 -9.66
N CYS A 205 -16.94 -13.25 -10.18
CA CYS A 205 -16.26 -12.01 -9.84
C CYS A 205 -16.05 -11.13 -11.09
N ILE A 206 -16.68 -9.96 -11.12
CA ILE A 206 -16.48 -8.93 -12.15
C ILE A 206 -15.97 -7.68 -11.46
N HIS A 207 -14.75 -7.22 -11.79
CA HIS A 207 -14.16 -6.12 -11.06
C HIS A 207 -13.33 -5.14 -11.92
N LEU A 208 -13.57 -3.85 -11.71
CA LEU A 208 -12.93 -2.77 -12.45
C LEU A 208 -12.40 -1.68 -11.49
N ALA A 209 -13.24 -1.26 -10.52
CA ALA A 209 -12.95 -0.15 -9.62
C ALA A 209 -11.72 -0.40 -8.73
N ASN A 210 -10.71 0.46 -8.86
CA ASN A 210 -9.66 0.71 -7.87
C ASN A 210 -10.13 1.74 -6.83
N SER A 211 -9.26 2.23 -5.94
CA SER A 211 -9.62 3.22 -4.91
C SER A 211 -10.33 4.44 -5.49
N SER A 212 -9.81 5.07 -6.52
CA SER A 212 -10.45 6.24 -7.16
C SER A 212 -11.78 5.88 -7.83
N GLY A 213 -11.84 4.74 -8.49
CA GLY A 213 -13.08 4.23 -9.12
C GLY A 213 -14.19 4.01 -8.08
N ILE A 214 -13.86 3.53 -6.88
CA ILE A 214 -14.83 3.33 -5.80
C ILE A 214 -15.52 4.63 -5.39
N PHE A 215 -14.79 5.72 -5.33
CA PHE A 215 -15.34 6.99 -4.85
C PHE A 215 -15.91 7.87 -5.95
N LYS A 216 -15.33 7.87 -7.16
CA LYS A 216 -15.71 8.76 -8.26
C LYS A 216 -16.62 8.12 -9.32
N HIS A 217 -16.60 6.78 -9.46
CA HIS A 217 -17.29 6.07 -10.55
C HIS A 217 -18.07 4.87 -10.03
N THR A 218 -19.22 5.11 -9.38
CA THR A 218 -20.05 4.05 -8.76
C THR A 218 -20.55 3.01 -9.75
N ASP A 219 -20.69 3.36 -11.02
CA ASP A 219 -21.07 2.47 -12.12
C ASP A 219 -19.95 1.48 -12.52
N SER A 220 -18.74 1.64 -11.97
CA SER A 220 -17.61 0.73 -12.14
C SER A 220 -17.48 -0.36 -11.06
N HIS A 221 -18.34 -0.36 -10.04
CA HIS A 221 -18.23 -1.29 -8.92
C HIS A 221 -18.45 -2.75 -9.33
N PHE A 222 -19.35 -2.99 -10.30
CA PHE A 222 -19.81 -4.32 -10.65
C PHE A 222 -20.19 -5.12 -9.39
N ASN A 223 -19.60 -6.32 -9.18
CA ASN A 223 -19.86 -7.11 -7.97
C ASN A 223 -18.65 -7.32 -7.07
N LEU A 224 -17.48 -6.77 -7.45
CA LEU A 224 -16.25 -6.80 -6.65
C LEU A 224 -15.44 -5.52 -6.90
N VAL A 225 -14.88 -4.93 -5.84
CA VAL A 225 -14.02 -3.73 -5.92
C VAL A 225 -12.66 -4.01 -5.31
N ARG A 226 -11.64 -3.23 -5.74
CA ARG A 226 -10.25 -3.40 -5.31
C ARG A 226 -9.69 -2.14 -4.65
N PRO A 227 -10.10 -1.80 -3.41
CA PRO A 227 -9.44 -0.74 -2.69
C PRO A 227 -7.99 -1.14 -2.36
N GLY A 228 -7.07 -0.23 -2.62
CA GLY A 228 -5.69 -0.25 -2.17
C GLY A 228 -5.46 0.95 -1.28
N ILE A 229 -4.96 2.04 -1.86
CA ILE A 229 -4.53 3.23 -1.11
C ILE A 229 -5.62 3.83 -0.21
N ALA A 230 -6.89 3.72 -0.58
CA ALA A 230 -8.00 4.20 0.24
C ALA A 230 -8.18 3.39 1.55
N LEU A 231 -7.79 2.11 1.61
CA LEU A 231 -7.77 1.34 2.85
C LEU A 231 -6.82 1.97 3.88
N TYR A 232 -5.74 2.56 3.39
CA TYR A 232 -4.72 3.20 4.22
C TYR A 232 -4.99 4.67 4.50
N GLY A 233 -6.19 5.17 4.12
CA GLY A 233 -6.61 6.54 4.39
C GLY A 233 -5.93 7.60 3.54
N LEU A 234 -5.33 7.21 2.42
CA LEU A 234 -4.58 8.08 1.52
C LEU A 234 -5.27 8.22 0.16
N THR A 235 -4.89 9.27 -0.58
CA THR A 235 -5.38 9.52 -1.93
C THR A 235 -4.24 9.86 -2.88
N SER A 236 -4.34 9.37 -4.13
CA SER A 236 -3.47 9.77 -5.23
C SER A 236 -4.03 10.91 -6.08
N SER A 237 -5.24 11.37 -5.75
CA SER A 237 -5.90 12.46 -6.47
C SER A 237 -5.65 13.79 -5.78
N PRO A 238 -5.41 14.88 -6.52
CA PRO A 238 -5.35 16.22 -5.96
C PRO A 238 -6.67 16.65 -5.33
N ASP A 239 -7.79 16.04 -5.72
CA ASP A 239 -9.11 16.25 -5.14
C ASP A 239 -9.29 15.35 -3.90
N VAL A 240 -8.90 15.88 -2.74
CA VAL A 240 -8.94 15.19 -1.44
C VAL A 240 -10.37 14.97 -0.94
N HIS A 241 -11.36 15.71 -1.47
CA HIS A 241 -12.73 15.72 -0.93
C HIS A 241 -13.45 14.37 -1.02
N TYR A 242 -13.11 13.54 -1.98
CA TYR A 242 -13.78 12.24 -2.13
C TYR A 242 -13.37 11.20 -1.07
N THR A 243 -12.28 11.41 -0.35
CA THR A 243 -11.83 10.53 0.75
C THR A 243 -12.29 11.01 2.13
N LYS A 244 -13.24 11.96 2.18
CA LYS A 244 -13.77 12.48 3.44
C LYS A 244 -14.21 11.34 4.37
N GLY A 245 -13.69 11.36 5.59
CA GLY A 245 -13.97 10.35 6.62
C GLY A 245 -12.97 9.21 6.67
N LEU A 246 -12.07 9.05 5.66
CA LEU A 246 -10.95 8.12 5.78
C LEU A 246 -9.86 8.73 6.68
N SER A 247 -9.22 7.87 7.47
CA SER A 247 -8.15 8.26 8.39
C SER A 247 -6.81 7.63 7.95
N PRO A 248 -5.69 8.37 7.95
CA PRO A 248 -4.37 7.80 7.71
C PRO A 248 -4.08 6.67 8.71
N VAL A 249 -3.54 5.56 8.17
CA VAL A 249 -3.25 4.34 8.96
C VAL A 249 -1.81 4.34 9.48
N MET A 250 -0.92 5.18 8.93
CA MET A 250 0.49 5.19 9.25
C MET A 250 0.94 6.55 9.81
N ALA A 251 1.79 6.51 10.83
CA ALA A 251 2.63 7.63 11.25
C ALA A 251 4.10 7.19 11.30
N LEU A 252 5.02 7.98 10.74
CA LEU A 252 6.47 7.74 10.77
C LEU A 252 7.11 8.62 11.84
N LYS A 253 7.83 8.01 12.76
CA LYS A 253 8.46 8.67 13.90
C LYS A 253 9.93 8.31 14.03
N SER A 254 10.67 9.20 14.67
CA SER A 254 12.08 9.00 15.01
C SER A 254 12.42 9.74 16.32
N ARG A 255 13.72 9.85 16.64
CA ARG A 255 14.19 10.53 17.85
C ARG A 255 15.32 11.49 17.53
N VAL A 256 15.39 12.54 18.34
CA VAL A 256 16.57 13.42 18.43
C VAL A 256 17.72 12.62 19.02
N VAL A 257 18.83 12.50 18.29
CA VAL A 257 20.03 11.77 18.77
C VAL A 257 21.20 12.68 19.11
N ASN A 258 21.18 13.92 18.63
CA ASN A 258 22.19 14.91 18.95
C ASN A 258 21.64 16.32 18.81
N ILE A 259 22.18 17.27 19.57
CA ILE A 259 21.86 18.70 19.43
C ILE A 259 23.17 19.47 19.49
N ARG A 260 23.33 20.42 18.58
CA ARG A 260 24.50 21.35 18.59
C ARG A 260 24.07 22.78 18.35
N ASN A 261 24.84 23.71 18.92
CA ASN A 261 24.75 25.12 18.59
C ASN A 261 25.71 25.43 17.44
N ALA A 262 25.19 26.03 16.38
CA ALA A 262 25.95 26.48 15.21
C ALA A 262 26.04 28.02 15.21
N LYS A 263 27.21 28.55 14.84
CA LYS A 263 27.38 29.99 14.58
C LYS A 263 26.74 30.37 13.26
N THR A 264 26.56 31.66 13.02
CA THR A 264 26.23 32.18 11.68
C THR A 264 27.29 31.71 10.68
N ASN A 265 26.92 31.52 9.42
CA ASN A 265 27.79 31.04 8.34
C ASN A 265 28.37 29.63 8.56
N THR A 266 27.70 28.77 9.33
CA THR A 266 28.07 27.36 9.49
C THR A 266 27.42 26.52 8.41
N PRO A 267 28.19 25.80 7.57
CA PRO A 267 27.65 24.89 6.59
C PRO A 267 27.06 23.63 7.26
N VAL A 268 25.95 23.09 6.69
CA VAL A 268 25.22 21.95 7.24
C VAL A 268 25.13 20.84 6.20
N SER A 269 25.53 19.62 6.60
CA SER A 269 25.44 18.39 5.81
C SER A 269 26.32 18.37 4.55
N TYR A 270 26.09 17.33 3.71
CA TYR A 270 26.84 17.11 2.47
C TYR A 270 26.64 18.25 1.47
N ASN A 271 27.72 18.56 0.75
CA ASN A 271 27.76 19.56 -0.34
C ASN A 271 27.39 20.98 0.11
N HIS A 272 27.30 21.24 1.42
CA HIS A 272 27.02 22.56 1.99
C HIS A 272 25.79 23.25 1.34
N THR A 273 24.75 22.49 1.03
CA THR A 273 23.53 23.00 0.37
C THR A 273 22.71 23.93 1.26
N PHE A 274 23.06 23.99 2.55
CA PHE A 274 22.52 24.94 3.54
C PHE A 274 23.64 25.54 4.36
N VAL A 275 23.55 26.86 4.62
CA VAL A 275 24.44 27.61 5.47
C VAL A 275 23.59 28.42 6.47
N THR A 276 23.91 28.35 7.75
CA THR A 276 23.16 29.08 8.81
C THR A 276 23.27 30.58 8.62
N LYS A 277 22.12 31.29 8.62
CA LYS A 277 22.04 32.75 8.50
C LYS A 277 22.09 33.48 9.85
N ARG A 278 21.95 32.73 10.95
CA ARG A 278 21.96 33.20 12.34
C ARG A 278 22.59 32.15 13.25
N LYS A 279 22.83 32.47 14.51
CA LYS A 279 23.13 31.48 15.54
C LYS A 279 21.94 30.51 15.60
N SER A 280 22.17 29.24 15.36
CA SER A 280 21.14 28.21 15.19
C SER A 280 21.36 27.06 16.15
N ARG A 281 20.27 26.46 16.61
CA ARG A 281 20.25 25.20 17.35
C ARG A 281 19.78 24.09 16.43
N ILE A 282 20.66 23.14 16.12
CA ILE A 282 20.45 22.10 15.13
C ILE A 282 20.28 20.76 15.84
N ALA A 283 19.12 20.09 15.63
CA ALA A 283 18.88 18.73 16.06
C ALA A 283 19.25 17.76 14.95
N THR A 284 19.95 16.68 15.30
CA THR A 284 20.17 15.53 14.43
C THR A 284 19.14 14.45 14.76
N ILE A 285 18.40 14.01 13.75
CA ILE A 285 17.34 13.00 13.87
C ILE A 285 17.81 11.69 13.23
N SER A 286 17.52 10.58 13.88
CA SER A 286 17.99 9.24 13.48
C SER A 286 17.11 8.60 12.41
N VAL A 287 17.04 9.22 11.23
CA VAL A 287 16.35 8.74 10.04
C VAL A 287 17.03 9.24 8.78
N GLY A 288 17.02 8.47 7.69
CA GLY A 288 17.56 8.92 6.43
C GLY A 288 17.01 8.12 5.23
N TYR A 289 17.61 8.32 4.04
CA TYR A 289 17.11 7.65 2.84
C TYR A 289 17.31 6.13 2.87
N GLY A 290 18.21 5.60 3.67
CA GLY A 290 18.36 4.17 3.91
C GLY A 290 17.21 3.55 4.71
N ASP A 291 16.38 4.37 5.37
CA ASP A 291 15.13 3.98 6.01
C ASP A 291 13.93 4.09 5.05
N GLY A 292 14.14 4.71 3.88
CA GLY A 292 13.09 5.04 2.92
C GLY A 292 12.56 6.47 3.06
N TYR A 293 13.18 7.34 3.88
CA TYR A 293 12.79 8.75 3.94
C TYR A 293 13.32 9.50 2.72
N PRO A 294 12.48 10.20 1.92
CA PRO A 294 12.90 10.71 0.63
C PRO A 294 14.04 11.73 0.70
N ARG A 295 15.14 11.46 -0.02
CA ARG A 295 16.28 12.40 -0.11
C ARG A 295 15.88 13.73 -0.78
N ALA A 296 14.84 13.71 -1.63
CA ALA A 296 14.29 14.91 -2.27
C ALA A 296 13.69 15.93 -1.28
N LEU A 297 13.43 15.54 -0.02
CA LEU A 297 12.99 16.46 1.03
C LEU A 297 14.14 17.31 1.62
N SER A 298 15.38 17.18 1.14
CA SER A 298 16.50 18.02 1.54
C SER A 298 16.20 19.51 1.34
N ASN A 299 16.32 20.33 2.37
CA ASN A 299 16.06 21.78 2.40
C ASN A 299 14.60 22.21 2.12
N VAL A 300 13.66 21.28 1.87
CA VAL A 300 12.25 21.61 1.55
C VAL A 300 11.26 20.90 2.49
N GLY A 301 11.71 19.82 3.13
CA GLY A 301 10.90 19.06 4.08
C GLY A 301 10.81 19.74 5.44
N GLU A 302 9.83 19.29 6.22
CA GLU A 302 9.64 19.68 7.61
C GLU A 302 9.37 18.43 8.45
N VAL A 303 9.58 18.54 9.73
CA VAL A 303 9.24 17.55 10.76
C VAL A 303 8.50 18.22 11.90
N LEU A 304 7.80 17.45 12.74
CA LEU A 304 7.20 17.99 13.97
C LEU A 304 8.08 17.61 15.16
N VAL A 305 8.45 18.62 15.93
CA VAL A 305 9.19 18.46 17.20
C VAL A 305 8.37 19.17 18.28
N ARG A 306 7.88 18.40 19.27
CA ARG A 306 7.04 18.93 20.36
C ARG A 306 5.80 19.69 19.85
N GLY A 307 5.18 19.19 18.78
CA GLY A 307 3.99 19.79 18.19
C GLY A 307 4.25 21.03 17.31
N VAL A 308 5.51 21.35 17.01
CA VAL A 308 5.90 22.52 16.20
C VAL A 308 6.61 22.06 14.92
N ARG A 309 6.31 22.69 13.79
CA ARG A 309 7.00 22.44 12.50
C ARG A 309 8.43 22.98 12.58
N ALA A 310 9.38 22.14 12.20
CA ALA A 310 10.80 22.44 12.14
C ALA A 310 11.37 22.07 10.76
N PRO A 311 12.08 22.98 10.06
CA PRO A 311 12.56 22.72 8.71
C PRO A 311 13.76 21.75 8.72
N ILE A 312 13.79 20.87 7.73
CA ILE A 312 14.97 20.06 7.40
C ILE A 312 15.98 20.96 6.69
N ILE A 313 17.19 21.02 7.22
CA ILE A 313 18.28 21.86 6.71
C ILE A 313 19.46 21.02 6.23
N GLY A 314 19.96 21.32 5.04
CA GLY A 314 21.01 20.57 4.37
C GLY A 314 20.53 19.25 3.74
N THR A 315 21.48 18.53 3.19
CA THR A 315 21.21 17.27 2.47
C THR A 315 20.85 16.15 3.45
N ILE A 316 19.77 15.42 3.21
CA ILE A 316 19.38 14.20 3.92
C ILE A 316 20.45 13.13 3.69
N CYS A 317 20.98 12.56 4.78
CA CYS A 317 21.99 11.50 4.76
C CYS A 317 21.34 10.10 4.70
N MET A 318 22.16 9.05 4.64
CA MET A 318 21.67 7.67 4.63
C MET A 318 20.88 7.33 5.90
N ASP A 319 21.33 7.82 7.08
CA ASP A 319 20.82 7.42 8.39
C ASP A 319 20.39 8.60 9.27
N LEU A 320 20.64 9.84 8.85
CA LEU A 320 20.49 11.05 9.65
C LEU A 320 19.92 12.20 8.82
N ILE A 321 19.11 13.05 9.48
CA ILE A 321 18.71 14.35 8.96
C ILE A 321 19.02 15.43 10.00
N MET A 322 19.26 16.65 9.55
CA MET A 322 19.44 17.83 10.38
C MET A 322 18.21 18.72 10.29
N VAL A 323 17.79 19.22 11.45
CA VAL A 323 16.57 20.03 11.61
C VAL A 323 16.90 21.27 12.42
N ASP A 324 16.47 22.43 11.95
CA ASP A 324 16.60 23.69 12.71
C ASP A 324 15.51 23.74 13.79
N VAL A 325 15.93 23.68 15.05
CA VAL A 325 15.07 23.76 16.23
C VAL A 325 15.33 25.01 17.06
N THR A 326 15.91 26.06 16.45
CA THR A 326 16.30 27.30 17.14
C THR A 326 15.15 27.91 17.89
N ASP A 327 13.99 27.97 17.29
CA ASP A 327 12.79 28.64 17.84
C ASP A 327 11.90 27.69 18.66
N ILE A 328 12.32 26.42 18.87
CA ILE A 328 11.55 25.44 19.63
C ILE A 328 12.23 25.22 21.00
N GLN A 329 11.57 25.70 22.06
CA GLN A 329 12.12 25.61 23.41
C GLN A 329 12.12 24.17 23.96
N GLY A 330 13.12 23.86 24.78
CA GLY A 330 13.16 22.63 25.56
C GLY A 330 13.45 21.35 24.77
N VAL A 331 13.79 21.42 23.48
CA VAL A 331 14.18 20.23 22.70
C VAL A 331 15.41 19.58 23.32
N LYS A 332 15.38 18.26 23.50
CA LYS A 332 16.48 17.46 24.09
C LYS A 332 16.69 16.15 23.32
N VAL A 333 17.87 15.56 23.51
CA VAL A 333 18.15 14.20 23.01
C VAL A 333 17.15 13.22 23.61
N GLY A 334 16.62 12.33 22.78
CA GLY A 334 15.57 11.38 23.11
C GLY A 334 14.14 11.86 22.76
N ASP A 335 13.92 13.17 22.52
CA ASP A 335 12.61 13.67 22.12
C ASP A 335 12.13 12.98 20.82
N ILE A 336 10.84 12.63 20.80
CA ILE A 336 10.20 12.05 19.60
C ILE A 336 10.02 13.14 18.56
N VAL A 337 10.30 12.77 17.32
CA VAL A 337 10.09 13.59 16.12
C VAL A 337 9.13 12.90 15.20
N THR A 338 8.06 13.59 14.82
CA THR A 338 7.09 13.06 13.85
C THR A 338 7.44 13.54 12.45
N LEU A 339 7.77 12.60 11.58
CA LEU A 339 8.15 12.82 10.17
C LEU A 339 6.95 12.80 9.25
N ILE A 340 5.98 11.92 9.56
CA ILE A 340 4.67 11.80 8.92
C ILE A 340 3.67 11.49 10.02
N GLY A 341 2.54 12.19 10.04
CA GLY A 341 1.47 12.03 11.02
C GLY A 341 1.25 13.24 11.89
N LYS A 342 0.55 13.07 13.00
CA LYS A 342 0.16 14.13 13.93
C LYS A 342 1.06 14.20 15.14
N ASP A 343 1.28 15.44 15.61
CA ASP A 343 1.89 15.76 16.90
C ASP A 343 1.21 17.05 17.45
N GLY A 344 0.44 16.91 18.51
CA GLY A 344 -0.43 17.99 19.00
C GLY A 344 -1.50 18.37 17.96
N ASN A 345 -1.54 19.65 17.61
CA ASN A 345 -2.47 20.21 16.63
C ASN A 345 -1.92 20.22 15.20
N GLU A 346 -0.64 19.91 15.02
CA GLU A 346 0.02 19.90 13.72
C GLU A 346 0.01 18.51 13.08
N GLU A 347 0.03 18.49 11.75
CA GLU A 347 0.09 17.26 10.95
C GLU A 347 1.02 17.44 9.75
N ILE A 348 1.88 16.45 9.49
CA ILE A 348 2.59 16.29 8.24
C ILE A 348 1.98 15.10 7.51
N ARG A 349 1.34 15.37 6.37
CA ARG A 349 0.65 14.36 5.60
C ARG A 349 1.60 13.68 4.60
N VAL A 350 1.28 12.41 4.26
CA VAL A 350 2.01 11.68 3.20
C VAL A 350 1.93 12.42 1.88
N GLU A 351 0.76 13.03 1.56
CA GLU A 351 0.54 13.83 0.37
C GLU A 351 1.45 15.06 0.30
N GLU A 352 1.72 15.71 1.46
CA GLU A 352 2.66 16.83 1.54
C GLU A 352 4.08 16.37 1.21
N CYS A 353 4.52 15.26 1.80
CA CYS A 353 5.83 14.66 1.51
C CYS A 353 5.96 14.27 0.03
N ALA A 354 4.93 13.63 -0.54
CA ALA A 354 4.91 13.24 -1.94
C ALA A 354 5.02 14.44 -2.88
N ASN A 355 4.25 15.51 -2.63
CA ASN A 355 4.28 16.74 -3.43
C ASN A 355 5.66 17.41 -3.37
N LYS A 356 6.24 17.59 -2.16
CA LYS A 356 7.57 18.18 -1.96
C LYS A 356 8.70 17.31 -2.56
N SER A 357 8.47 16.02 -2.71
CA SER A 357 9.41 15.06 -3.30
C SER A 357 9.19 14.83 -4.80
N HIS A 358 8.20 15.48 -5.41
CA HIS A 358 7.80 15.29 -6.82
C HIS A 358 7.47 13.83 -7.16
N THR A 359 6.76 13.14 -6.24
CA THR A 359 6.36 11.74 -6.40
C THR A 359 4.92 11.51 -5.91
N ILE A 360 4.53 10.25 -5.72
CA ILE A 360 3.19 9.83 -5.33
C ILE A 360 3.18 9.18 -3.94
N VAL A 361 2.04 9.26 -3.26
CA VAL A 361 1.85 8.70 -1.91
C VAL A 361 2.20 7.21 -1.81
N TYR A 362 2.02 6.46 -2.89
CA TYR A 362 2.38 5.03 -2.96
C TYR A 362 3.88 4.81 -2.78
N GLU A 363 4.71 5.63 -3.42
CA GLU A 363 6.16 5.52 -3.33
C GLU A 363 6.65 5.88 -1.93
N ILE A 364 6.10 6.93 -1.33
CA ILE A 364 6.46 7.34 0.04
C ILE A 364 6.22 6.18 1.02
N THR A 365 5.02 5.59 1.02
CA THR A 365 4.68 4.58 2.03
C THR A 365 5.32 3.22 1.76
N SER A 366 5.35 2.76 0.50
CA SER A 366 5.97 1.49 0.14
C SER A 366 7.51 1.54 0.16
N GLY A 367 8.09 2.74 0.07
CA GLY A 367 9.52 2.98 0.16
C GLY A 367 10.10 2.82 1.57
N ILE A 368 9.26 2.83 2.62
CA ILE A 368 9.75 2.64 4.00
C ILE A 368 10.33 1.23 4.14
N GLY A 369 11.65 1.19 4.37
CA GLY A 369 12.44 -0.03 4.34
C GLY A 369 12.15 -1.02 5.49
N PRO A 370 12.61 -2.27 5.39
CA PRO A 370 12.35 -3.31 6.39
C PRO A 370 13.09 -3.06 7.72
N ARG A 371 14.11 -2.21 7.75
CA ARG A 371 14.82 -1.84 9.00
C ARG A 371 14.05 -0.87 9.88
N VAL A 372 12.98 -0.24 9.36
CA VAL A 372 12.06 0.58 10.14
C VAL A 372 11.07 -0.33 10.85
N ALA A 373 11.01 -0.27 12.16
CA ALA A 373 10.07 -1.09 12.93
C ALA A 373 8.61 -0.72 12.61
N ARG A 374 7.73 -1.74 12.47
CA ARG A 374 6.28 -1.54 12.36
C ARG A 374 5.65 -1.86 13.72
N VAL A 375 5.10 -0.84 14.36
CA VAL A 375 4.42 -0.93 15.67
C VAL A 375 2.91 -0.89 15.40
N PHE A 376 2.24 -2.01 15.60
CA PHE A 376 0.80 -2.15 15.34
C PHE A 376 0.01 -1.79 16.58
N LYS A 377 -0.96 -0.88 16.42
CA LYS A 377 -1.87 -0.40 17.48
C LYS A 377 -3.32 -0.64 17.10
N TYR A 378 -4.17 -0.85 18.09
CA TYR A 378 -5.62 -0.91 17.93
C TYR A 378 -6.29 -0.19 19.10
N ASN A 379 -7.04 0.88 18.86
CA ASN A 379 -7.57 1.79 19.88
C ASN A 379 -6.48 2.19 20.89
N ASP A 380 -5.37 2.73 20.38
CA ASP A 380 -4.16 3.16 21.11
C ASP A 380 -3.44 2.07 21.92
N ARG A 381 -3.93 0.83 21.91
CA ARG A 381 -3.26 -0.28 22.57
C ARG A 381 -2.25 -0.94 21.65
N PHE A 382 -1.09 -1.25 22.19
CA PHE A 382 -0.07 -2.04 21.48
C PHE A 382 -0.59 -3.45 21.18
N ILE A 383 -0.40 -3.92 19.94
CA ILE A 383 -0.78 -5.27 19.51
C ILE A 383 0.45 -6.11 19.22
N SER A 384 1.35 -5.61 18.40
CA SER A 384 2.56 -6.30 17.99
C SER A 384 3.59 -5.34 17.43
N VAL A 385 4.83 -5.81 17.31
CA VAL A 385 5.89 -5.12 16.57
C VAL A 385 6.56 -6.10 15.61
N ARG A 386 6.95 -5.60 14.44
CA ARG A 386 7.83 -6.29 13.49
C ARG A 386 9.04 -5.40 13.22
N ASN A 387 10.22 -5.93 13.40
CA ASN A 387 11.50 -5.29 13.08
C ASN A 387 12.48 -6.33 12.48
N LEU A 388 13.73 -5.95 12.26
CA LEU A 388 14.75 -6.86 11.70
C LEU A 388 15.04 -8.09 12.57
N LEU A 389 14.73 -8.04 13.87
CA LEU A 389 14.94 -9.16 14.79
C LEU A 389 13.78 -10.15 14.81
N GLY A 390 12.66 -9.82 14.16
CA GLY A 390 11.49 -10.68 14.07
C GLY A 390 10.16 -10.00 14.37
N ARG A 391 9.17 -10.82 14.76
CA ARG A 391 7.82 -10.39 15.13
C ARG A 391 7.52 -10.72 16.58
N TRP A 392 7.01 -9.74 17.29
CA TRP A 392 6.68 -9.83 18.71
C TRP A 392 5.23 -9.43 18.92
N ARG A 393 4.47 -10.21 19.72
CA ARG A 393 3.07 -9.94 20.04
C ARG A 393 2.87 -9.77 21.53
N TYR A 394 1.92 -8.91 21.89
CA TYR A 394 1.46 -8.79 23.26
C TYR A 394 0.64 -10.05 23.65
N GLY A 395 0.97 -10.69 24.75
CA GLY A 395 0.14 -11.76 25.32
C GLY A 395 0.43 -13.20 24.84
N ARG A 396 1.63 -13.48 24.34
CA ARG A 396 2.17 -14.87 24.23
C ARG A 396 3.42 -15.05 25.03
#